data_bf58a9325c9df91887b691b978705e71
#
_entry.id   bf58a9325c9df91887b691b978705e71
#
_cell.length_a   1.000
_cell.length_b   1.000
_cell.length_c   1.000
_cell.angle_alpha   90.00
_cell.angle_beta   90.00
_cell.angle_gamma   90.00
#
_symmetry.space_group_name_H-M   'P 1'
#
loop_
_entity.id
_entity.type
_entity.pdbx_description
1 polymer ?
#
loop_
_entity_poly.entity_id
_entity_poly.type
_entity_poly.pdbx_seq_one_letter_code
_entity_poly.pdbx_strand_id
1 'polypeptide(L)'
;SSHGFNRTVRDILVGDVWYLTGSTLLTSEWPYDRRNKEVSPPETMPLVREFRRRTASSSFPTPRKRRFETGGGKYRTYWSAADFSRESTGVTMFAYEFAKALNRPGVPQGFMTMSAGRGGRSRQLASPLSWTSFQGVKDLKNPAFRGRLDELFLQYPNSKVARKAAERHLGEVRAFVHDIVKGAGEGRDGSLFPLQAPAFPEPGKNDAVPSDVIPTYAYNWNVSPLTPMAVSGVVWVPSESNVGENPKEYAAELEAYAKSLPATYGQKKVPFYYAQPSGSLVEGIAEPDLPSARKVTFEQWPKSLGDIAVKMAELAR
;
A
#
# COMPACT_ATOMS: atom_id res chain seq x y z
N SER A 1 -7.66 -6.38 -38.61
CA SER A 1 -9.03 -6.38 -38.10
C SER A 1 -8.99 -6.34 -36.56
N SER A 2 -9.31 -5.17 -35.98
CA SER A 2 -9.48 -4.96 -34.58
C SER A 2 -10.78 -5.63 -34.12
N HIS A 3 -10.69 -6.72 -33.41
CA HIS A 3 -11.84 -7.29 -32.72
C HIS A 3 -12.17 -6.35 -31.55
N GLY A 4 -13.12 -5.45 -31.78
CA GLY A 4 -13.65 -4.56 -30.76
C GLY A 4 -14.37 -5.38 -29.69
N PHE A 5 -13.77 -5.53 -28.51
CA PHE A 5 -14.46 -6.07 -27.36
C PHE A 5 -15.41 -5.00 -26.80
N ASN A 6 -16.69 -5.12 -27.12
CA ASN A 6 -17.71 -4.35 -26.42
C ASN A 6 -17.92 -4.95 -25.02
N ARG A 7 -17.58 -4.19 -24.01
CA ARG A 7 -17.77 -4.58 -22.61
C ARG A 7 -18.86 -3.69 -22.00
N THR A 8 -19.97 -4.28 -21.62
CA THR A 8 -21.02 -3.57 -20.88
C THR A 8 -20.72 -3.67 -19.40
N VAL A 9 -20.61 -2.52 -18.73
CA VAL A 9 -20.53 -2.44 -17.27
C VAL A 9 -21.89 -2.01 -16.76
N ARG A 10 -22.43 -2.73 -15.81
CA ARG A 10 -23.74 -2.45 -15.19
C ARG A 10 -23.56 -2.15 -13.71
N ASP A 11 -24.57 -1.55 -13.09
CA ASP A 11 -24.61 -1.24 -11.65
C ASP A 11 -23.46 -0.32 -11.23
N ILE A 12 -23.23 0.74 -12.03
CA ILE A 12 -22.25 1.78 -11.71
C ILE A 12 -22.89 2.78 -10.76
N LEU A 13 -22.26 2.99 -9.59
CA LEU A 13 -22.64 4.03 -8.65
C LEU A 13 -21.63 5.18 -8.75
N VAL A 14 -22.13 6.42 -8.71
CA VAL A 14 -21.33 7.64 -8.68
C VAL A 14 -21.55 8.31 -7.32
N GLY A 15 -20.50 8.49 -6.55
CA GLY A 15 -20.60 9.04 -5.21
C GLY A 15 -19.23 9.23 -4.56
N ASP A 16 -19.23 9.29 -3.24
CA ASP A 16 -18.01 9.47 -2.45
C ASP A 16 -17.14 8.21 -2.45
N VAL A 17 -15.83 8.37 -2.64
CA VAL A 17 -14.86 7.27 -2.57
C VAL A 17 -13.88 7.50 -1.44
N TRP A 18 -13.78 6.55 -0.53
CA TRP A 18 -12.90 6.55 0.63
C TRP A 18 -11.77 5.54 0.46
N TYR A 19 -10.54 5.95 0.71
CA TYR A 19 -9.39 5.06 0.69
C TYR A 19 -9.00 4.68 2.11
N LEU A 20 -9.08 3.37 2.43
CA LEU A 20 -8.80 2.81 3.75
C LEU A 20 -7.50 2.02 3.69
N THR A 21 -6.53 2.34 4.57
CA THR A 21 -5.24 1.67 4.56
C THR A 21 -4.57 1.61 5.94
N GLY A 22 -3.56 0.75 6.06
CA GLY A 22 -2.78 0.53 7.27
C GLY A 22 -2.97 -0.87 7.85
N SER A 23 -3.70 -0.99 8.95
CA SER A 23 -3.90 -2.23 9.70
C SER A 23 -4.51 -3.37 8.88
N THR A 24 -4.05 -4.60 9.15
CA THR A 24 -4.67 -5.82 8.61
C THR A 24 -6.11 -6.01 9.09
N LEU A 25 -6.47 -5.41 10.22
CA LEU A 25 -7.83 -5.46 10.76
C LEU A 25 -8.86 -4.74 9.88
N LEU A 26 -8.41 -3.82 9.00
CA LEU A 26 -9.29 -3.18 8.02
C LEU A 26 -9.96 -4.17 7.06
N THR A 27 -9.36 -5.35 6.87
CA THR A 27 -9.94 -6.41 6.04
C THR A 27 -10.75 -7.43 6.86
N SER A 28 -10.98 -7.15 8.13
CA SER A 28 -11.80 -8.04 8.97
C SER A 28 -13.24 -8.03 8.47
N GLU A 29 -13.72 -9.21 8.20
CA GLU A 29 -15.11 -9.42 7.83
C GLU A 29 -16.01 -9.20 9.04
N TRP A 30 -17.26 -8.90 8.79
CA TRP A 30 -18.25 -8.85 9.86
C TRP A 30 -18.24 -10.20 10.59
N PRO A 31 -18.31 -10.23 11.94
CA PRO A 31 -18.26 -11.48 12.73
C PRO A 31 -19.51 -12.36 12.55
N TYR A 32 -20.29 -12.09 11.53
CA TYR A 32 -21.42 -12.92 11.18
C TYR A 32 -20.93 -14.29 10.65
N ASP A 33 -20.95 -15.28 11.53
CA ASP A 33 -20.85 -16.68 11.13
C ASP A 33 -22.28 -17.23 10.98
N ARG A 34 -22.66 -17.61 9.77
CA ARG A 34 -23.95 -18.28 9.52
C ARG A 34 -24.17 -19.52 10.37
N ARG A 35 -23.10 -20.09 10.91
CA ARG A 35 -23.15 -21.21 11.85
C ARG A 35 -23.55 -20.76 13.26
N ASN A 36 -23.31 -19.50 13.58
CA ASN A 36 -23.72 -18.89 14.85
C ASN A 36 -25.01 -18.09 14.64
N LYS A 37 -26.17 -18.77 14.82
CA LYS A 37 -27.50 -18.18 14.65
C LYS A 37 -27.83 -17.08 15.67
N GLU A 38 -26.98 -16.86 16.66
CA GLU A 38 -27.19 -15.84 17.70
C GLU A 38 -26.86 -14.44 17.22
N VAL A 39 -26.08 -14.28 16.13
CA VAL A 39 -25.73 -13.00 15.55
C VAL A 39 -26.57 -12.73 14.32
N SER A 40 -27.44 -11.74 14.36
CA SER A 40 -28.19 -11.29 13.20
C SER A 40 -27.26 -10.70 12.14
N PRO A 41 -27.54 -10.95 10.83
CA PRO A 41 -26.78 -10.29 9.78
C PRO A 41 -26.98 -8.78 9.85
N PRO A 42 -25.93 -8.00 9.50
CA PRO A 42 -26.08 -6.56 9.41
C PRO A 42 -27.08 -6.17 8.31
N GLU A 43 -27.66 -4.98 8.46
CA GLU A 43 -28.61 -4.45 7.49
C GLU A 43 -27.94 -4.25 6.12
N THR A 44 -28.65 -4.58 5.04
CA THR A 44 -28.17 -4.35 3.68
C THR A 44 -28.14 -2.85 3.36
N MET A 45 -27.00 -2.38 2.83
CA MET A 45 -26.81 -1.00 2.40
C MET A 45 -26.61 -0.93 0.88
N PRO A 46 -27.68 -0.74 0.08
CA PRO A 46 -27.63 -0.92 -1.38
C PRO A 46 -26.76 0.10 -2.10
N LEU A 47 -26.46 1.25 -1.49
CA LEU A 47 -25.60 2.29 -2.04
C LEU A 47 -24.15 2.19 -1.58
N VAL A 48 -23.80 1.17 -0.81
CA VAL A 48 -22.43 0.97 -0.31
C VAL A 48 -21.75 -0.12 -1.12
N ARG A 49 -20.54 0.17 -1.57
CA ARG A 49 -19.66 -0.75 -2.30
C ARG A 49 -18.28 -0.74 -1.69
N GLU A 50 -17.60 -1.87 -1.70
CA GLU A 50 -16.22 -1.96 -1.28
C GLU A 50 -15.37 -2.70 -2.32
N PHE A 51 -14.27 -2.08 -2.67
CA PHE A 51 -13.21 -2.68 -3.47
C PHE A 51 -12.14 -3.21 -2.52
N ARG A 52 -12.05 -4.52 -2.42
CA ARG A 52 -11.05 -5.19 -1.61
C ARG A 52 -10.00 -5.82 -2.48
N ARG A 53 -8.77 -5.62 -2.10
CA ARG A 53 -7.66 -6.34 -2.68
C ARG A 53 -6.81 -6.95 -1.57
N ARG A 54 -6.52 -8.24 -1.68
CA ARG A 54 -5.43 -8.79 -0.90
C ARG A 54 -4.14 -8.18 -1.40
N THR A 55 -3.39 -7.58 -0.49
CA THR A 55 -2.09 -7.01 -0.80
C THR A 55 -1.20 -8.10 -1.38
N ALA A 56 -0.83 -7.92 -2.63
CA ALA A 56 0.29 -8.62 -3.18
C ALA A 56 1.50 -7.69 -3.03
N SER A 57 2.60 -8.24 -2.63
CA SER A 57 3.86 -7.52 -2.61
C SER A 57 4.51 -7.60 -3.98
N SER A 58 5.02 -6.51 -4.49
CA SER A 58 5.86 -6.52 -5.67
C SER A 58 7.29 -6.24 -5.27
N SER A 59 8.20 -7.11 -5.61
CA SER A 59 9.64 -6.82 -5.56
C SER A 59 10.08 -5.85 -6.65
N PHE A 60 9.16 -5.39 -7.51
CA PHE A 60 9.46 -4.42 -8.54
C PHE A 60 9.27 -3.01 -8.02
N PRO A 61 10.29 -2.18 -8.12
CA PRO A 61 10.32 -0.81 -7.61
C PRO A 61 9.57 0.18 -8.49
N THR A 62 9.11 -0.24 -9.67
CA THR A 62 8.44 0.65 -10.61
C THR A 62 6.93 0.59 -10.43
N PRO A 63 6.25 1.75 -10.46
CA PRO A 63 4.80 1.81 -10.44
C PRO A 63 4.22 0.95 -11.57
N ARG A 64 3.36 0.01 -11.22
CA ARG A 64 2.70 -0.81 -12.25
C ARG A 64 1.65 0.04 -12.96
N LYS A 65 1.81 0.22 -14.26
CA LYS A 65 0.82 0.84 -15.14
C LYS A 65 -0.30 -0.12 -15.57
N ARG A 66 -0.15 -1.41 -15.32
CA ARG A 66 -1.13 -2.41 -15.75
C ARG A 66 -2.33 -2.45 -14.82
N ARG A 67 -3.50 -2.39 -15.41
CA ARG A 67 -4.78 -2.70 -14.79
C ARG A 67 -4.70 -4.04 -14.08
N PHE A 68 -5.41 -4.16 -12.98
CA PHE A 68 -5.56 -5.41 -12.26
C PHE A 68 -6.06 -6.49 -13.23
N GLU A 69 -5.25 -7.49 -13.47
CA GLU A 69 -5.72 -8.67 -14.17
C GLU A 69 -6.73 -9.35 -13.25
N THR A 70 -7.96 -9.42 -13.71
CA THR A 70 -9.00 -10.25 -13.12
C THR A 70 -8.68 -11.70 -13.47
N GLY A 71 -7.55 -12.20 -12.98
CA GLY A 71 -7.16 -13.61 -13.16
C GLY A 71 -8.14 -14.52 -12.43
N GLY A 72 -8.53 -15.61 -13.09
CA GLY A 72 -9.51 -16.59 -12.60
C GLY A 72 -9.08 -17.42 -11.38
N GLY A 73 -8.29 -16.90 -10.46
CA GLY A 73 -7.86 -17.55 -9.24
C GLY A 73 -8.67 -17.11 -8.01
N LYS A 74 -8.45 -17.79 -6.86
CA LYS A 74 -9.07 -17.54 -5.54
C LYS A 74 -8.99 -16.08 -5.01
N TYR A 75 -8.33 -15.16 -5.74
CA TYR A 75 -8.03 -13.79 -5.32
C TYR A 75 -8.63 -12.78 -6.31
N ARG A 76 -9.94 -12.82 -6.47
CA ARG A 76 -10.64 -11.85 -7.34
C ARG A 76 -10.61 -10.47 -6.71
N THR A 77 -10.17 -9.49 -7.50
CA THR A 77 -10.31 -8.07 -7.20
C THR A 77 -11.64 -7.62 -7.79
N TYR A 78 -12.60 -7.27 -6.97
CA TYR A 78 -13.93 -6.84 -7.41
C TYR A 78 -14.57 -5.89 -6.40
N TRP A 79 -15.53 -5.12 -6.87
CA TRP A 79 -16.40 -4.36 -6.01
C TRP A 79 -17.46 -5.27 -5.41
N SER A 80 -17.60 -5.26 -4.09
CA SER A 80 -18.63 -5.98 -3.36
C SER A 80 -19.71 -5.01 -2.91
N ALA A 81 -20.96 -5.41 -3.02
CA ALA A 81 -22.07 -4.71 -2.39
C ALA A 81 -22.12 -5.00 -0.88
N ALA A 82 -22.64 -4.07 -0.09
CA ALA A 82 -22.99 -4.31 1.31
C ALA A 82 -24.29 -5.13 1.39
N ASP A 83 -24.25 -6.32 0.81
CA ASP A 83 -25.33 -7.29 0.78
C ASP A 83 -24.89 -8.56 1.52
N PHE A 84 -25.45 -8.78 2.67
CA PHE A 84 -25.15 -9.91 3.55
C PHE A 84 -26.10 -11.09 3.38
N SER A 85 -27.05 -10.99 2.44
CA SER A 85 -28.02 -12.05 2.13
C SER A 85 -27.40 -13.26 1.43
N ARG A 86 -26.25 -13.05 0.77
CA ARG A 86 -25.52 -14.08 0.00
C ARG A 86 -24.38 -14.67 0.79
N GLU A 87 -23.81 -15.78 0.31
CA GLU A 87 -22.58 -16.38 0.87
C GLU A 87 -21.32 -15.51 0.72
N SER A 88 -21.42 -14.41 -0.01
CA SER A 88 -20.37 -13.40 -0.09
C SER A 88 -20.32 -12.58 1.19
N THR A 89 -19.15 -12.30 1.66
CA THR A 89 -18.85 -11.58 2.90
C THR A 89 -19.21 -10.09 2.87
N GLY A 90 -20.04 -9.64 1.94
CA GLY A 90 -20.44 -8.23 1.83
C GLY A 90 -19.24 -7.27 1.81
N VAL A 91 -19.29 -6.25 2.65
CA VAL A 91 -18.19 -5.30 2.91
C VAL A 91 -17.51 -5.61 4.26
N THR A 92 -16.32 -5.05 4.48
CA THR A 92 -15.63 -5.17 5.77
C THR A 92 -16.41 -4.44 6.87
N MET A 93 -16.16 -4.85 8.11
CA MET A 93 -16.79 -4.22 9.27
C MET A 93 -16.47 -2.73 9.35
N PHE A 94 -15.21 -2.35 9.08
CA PHE A 94 -14.83 -0.93 9.08
C PHE A 94 -15.62 -0.13 8.04
N ALA A 95 -15.68 -0.59 6.81
CA ALA A 95 -16.41 0.08 5.74
C ALA A 95 -17.89 0.20 6.04
N TYR A 96 -18.48 -0.85 6.62
CA TYR A 96 -19.89 -0.86 7.02
C TYR A 96 -20.18 0.17 8.12
N GLU A 97 -19.45 0.11 9.23
CA GLU A 97 -19.67 1.02 10.36
C GLU A 97 -19.37 2.47 10.00
N PHE A 98 -18.34 2.70 9.19
CA PHE A 98 -18.03 4.04 8.68
C PHE A 98 -19.17 4.59 7.80
N ALA A 99 -19.68 3.79 6.85
CA ALA A 99 -20.77 4.20 5.97
C ALA A 99 -22.05 4.50 6.77
N LYS A 100 -22.39 3.61 7.71
CA LYS A 100 -23.54 3.77 8.59
C LYS A 100 -23.44 5.04 9.44
N ALA A 101 -22.29 5.26 10.06
CA ALA A 101 -22.04 6.43 10.89
C ALA A 101 -21.96 7.71 10.06
N LEU A 102 -21.39 7.68 8.86
CA LEU A 102 -21.36 8.85 7.97
C LEU A 102 -22.76 9.33 7.58
N ASN A 103 -23.73 8.42 7.55
CA ASN A 103 -25.18 8.72 7.39
C ASN A 103 -25.48 9.72 6.27
N ARG A 104 -25.10 9.41 5.05
CA ARG A 104 -25.39 10.21 3.84
C ARG A 104 -26.47 9.54 3.00
N PRO A 105 -27.77 9.73 3.32
CA PRO A 105 -28.85 9.10 2.60
C PRO A 105 -28.86 9.55 1.13
N GLY A 106 -29.05 8.58 0.23
CA GLY A 106 -29.11 8.83 -1.22
C GLY A 106 -27.77 9.06 -1.91
N VAL A 107 -26.65 9.17 -1.17
CA VAL A 107 -25.32 9.32 -1.74
C VAL A 107 -24.58 7.98 -1.76
N PRO A 108 -24.24 7.44 -2.92
CA PRO A 108 -23.43 6.24 -3.00
C PRO A 108 -22.06 6.41 -2.34
N GLN A 109 -21.61 5.38 -1.64
CA GLN A 109 -20.34 5.37 -0.94
C GLN A 109 -19.50 4.17 -1.38
N GLY A 110 -18.31 4.46 -1.89
CA GLY A 110 -17.32 3.46 -2.28
C GLY A 110 -16.16 3.46 -1.28
N PHE A 111 -15.75 2.26 -0.86
CA PHE A 111 -14.57 2.07 -0.02
C PHE A 111 -13.53 1.28 -0.78
N MET A 112 -12.29 1.76 -0.77
CA MET A 112 -11.15 1.05 -1.34
C MET A 112 -10.25 0.61 -0.19
N THR A 113 -10.43 -0.63 0.24
CA THR A 113 -9.73 -1.18 1.40
C THR A 113 -8.49 -1.93 0.97
N MET A 114 -7.34 -1.34 1.31
CA MET A 114 -6.01 -1.86 1.04
C MET A 114 -5.25 -1.95 2.35
N SER A 115 -5.04 -3.15 2.86
CA SER A 115 -4.32 -3.36 4.11
C SER A 115 -2.99 -4.06 3.89
N ALA A 116 -2.09 -3.93 4.85
CA ALA A 116 -0.92 -4.77 4.94
C ALA A 116 -1.37 -6.25 5.03
N GLY A 117 -0.88 -7.10 4.13
CA GLY A 117 -1.27 -8.51 4.07
C GLY A 117 -0.93 -9.29 5.35
N ARG A 118 -1.57 -10.45 5.55
CA ARG A 118 -1.19 -11.40 6.60
C ARG A 118 0.05 -12.19 6.15
N GLY A 119 1.04 -12.37 7.03
CA GLY A 119 2.22 -13.21 6.79
C GLY A 119 3.54 -12.50 7.10
N GLY A 120 4.67 -13.16 6.88
CA GLY A 120 6.02 -12.67 7.26
C GLY A 120 6.48 -11.36 6.61
N ARG A 121 5.73 -10.84 5.64
CA ARG A 121 5.94 -9.51 5.04
C ARG A 121 4.93 -8.46 5.50
N SER A 122 4.05 -8.78 6.44
CA SER A 122 3.04 -7.85 6.94
C SER A 122 3.68 -6.62 7.60
N ARG A 123 4.82 -6.78 8.24
CA ARG A 123 5.59 -5.70 8.84
C ARG A 123 6.06 -4.67 7.82
N GLN A 124 6.64 -5.13 6.70
CA GLN A 124 7.16 -4.26 5.63
C GLN A 124 6.07 -3.41 4.96
N LEU A 125 4.85 -3.94 4.91
CA LEU A 125 3.70 -3.25 4.33
C LEU A 125 2.98 -2.36 5.35
N ALA A 126 3.37 -2.45 6.59
CA ALA A 126 2.69 -1.82 7.69
C ALA A 126 3.10 -0.36 7.88
N SER A 127 4.33 0.03 7.52
CA SER A 127 4.83 1.40 7.67
C SER A 127 4.15 2.36 6.69
N PRO A 128 3.80 3.59 7.12
CA PRO A 128 3.31 4.65 6.24
C PRO A 128 4.23 4.92 5.05
N LEU A 129 5.54 4.76 5.24
CA LEU A 129 6.54 4.98 4.21
C LEU A 129 6.40 4.01 3.03
N SER A 130 5.97 2.78 3.27
CA SER A 130 5.72 1.81 2.20
C SER A 130 4.54 2.20 1.30
N TRP A 131 3.59 2.98 1.82
CA TRP A 131 2.42 3.50 1.10
C TRP A 131 2.65 4.88 0.47
N THR A 132 3.80 5.49 0.73
CA THR A 132 4.17 6.80 0.21
C THR A 132 4.67 6.68 -1.23
N SER A 133 4.28 7.62 -2.10
CA SER A 133 4.80 7.68 -3.48
C SER A 133 6.29 7.94 -3.49
N PHE A 134 6.97 7.55 -4.59
CA PHE A 134 8.40 7.84 -4.75
C PHE A 134 8.72 9.35 -4.61
N GLN A 135 7.88 10.21 -5.16
CA GLN A 135 8.07 11.65 -5.02
C GLN A 135 7.93 12.09 -3.56
N GLY A 136 6.94 11.56 -2.84
CA GLY A 136 6.76 11.87 -1.41
C GLY A 136 7.96 11.42 -0.57
N VAL A 137 8.52 10.24 -0.87
CA VAL A 137 9.71 9.73 -0.19
C VAL A 137 10.96 10.56 -0.53
N LYS A 138 11.11 10.97 -1.79
CA LYS A 138 12.23 11.82 -2.24
C LYS A 138 12.28 13.16 -1.53
N ASP A 139 11.12 13.70 -1.18
CA ASP A 139 11.01 14.99 -0.52
C ASP A 139 11.24 14.91 1.01
N LEU A 140 11.43 13.69 1.54
CA LEU A 140 11.80 13.47 2.94
C LEU A 140 13.20 13.96 3.22
N LYS A 141 13.31 14.94 4.11
CA LYS A 141 14.58 15.51 4.56
C LYS A 141 15.13 14.85 5.83
N ASN A 142 14.45 13.84 6.35
CA ASN A 142 14.85 13.18 7.60
C ASN A 142 16.13 12.34 7.38
N PRO A 143 17.24 12.61 8.09
CA PRO A 143 18.50 11.87 7.96
C PRO A 143 18.36 10.38 8.23
N ALA A 144 17.45 9.97 9.12
CA ALA A 144 17.21 8.58 9.46
C ALA A 144 16.77 7.71 8.25
N PHE A 145 16.15 8.34 7.25
CA PHE A 145 15.70 7.65 6.04
C PHE A 145 16.71 7.68 4.89
N ARG A 146 17.83 8.40 5.04
CA ARG A 146 18.77 8.63 3.93
C ARG A 146 19.35 7.34 3.36
N GLY A 147 19.79 6.40 4.20
CA GLY A 147 20.31 5.11 3.73
C GLY A 147 19.27 4.29 2.98
N ARG A 148 18.04 4.26 3.52
CA ARG A 148 16.91 3.58 2.87
C ARG A 148 16.51 4.21 1.55
N LEU A 149 16.69 5.55 1.43
CA LEU A 149 16.42 6.28 0.19
C LEU A 149 17.48 6.00 -0.88
N ASP A 150 18.74 5.89 -0.52
CA ASP A 150 19.82 5.60 -1.47
C ASP A 150 19.61 4.22 -2.12
N GLU A 151 19.19 3.23 -1.36
CA GLU A 151 18.82 1.92 -1.88
C GLU A 151 17.57 1.95 -2.74
N LEU A 152 16.55 2.69 -2.31
CA LEU A 152 15.37 2.94 -3.12
C LEU A 152 15.76 3.59 -4.45
N PHE A 153 16.66 4.56 -4.43
CA PHE A 153 17.12 5.24 -5.65
C PHE A 153 17.84 4.31 -6.61
N LEU A 154 18.55 3.29 -6.13
CA LEU A 154 19.11 2.24 -6.98
C LEU A 154 18.02 1.50 -7.76
N GLN A 155 16.85 1.36 -7.19
CA GLN A 155 15.73 0.64 -7.79
C GLN A 155 14.98 1.44 -8.87
N TYR A 156 15.13 2.76 -8.89
CA TYR A 156 14.44 3.59 -9.87
C TYR A 156 15.34 3.93 -11.07
N PRO A 157 15.03 3.43 -12.28
CA PRO A 157 15.88 3.58 -13.47
C PRO A 157 16.23 5.03 -13.83
N ASN A 158 15.34 5.96 -13.45
CA ASN A 158 15.51 7.40 -13.73
C ASN A 158 16.37 8.14 -12.69
N SER A 159 16.77 7.48 -11.60
CA SER A 159 17.64 8.11 -10.60
C SER A 159 19.08 8.20 -11.07
N LYS A 160 19.82 9.21 -10.60
CA LYS A 160 21.26 9.32 -10.87
C LYS A 160 22.05 8.13 -10.35
N VAL A 161 21.60 7.57 -9.22
CA VAL A 161 22.24 6.41 -8.56
C VAL A 161 22.07 5.17 -9.42
N ALA A 162 20.85 4.88 -9.90
CA ALA A 162 20.59 3.75 -10.79
C ALA A 162 21.36 3.88 -12.12
N ARG A 163 21.43 5.08 -12.69
CA ARG A 163 22.22 5.32 -13.92
C ARG A 163 23.68 5.03 -13.72
N LYS A 164 24.31 5.56 -12.65
CA LYS A 164 25.71 5.25 -12.32
C LYS A 164 25.95 3.77 -12.08
N ALA A 165 25.02 3.08 -11.42
CA ALA A 165 25.11 1.64 -11.22
C ALA A 165 25.02 0.87 -12.55
N ALA A 166 24.14 1.29 -13.45
CA ALA A 166 24.03 0.71 -14.79
C ALA A 166 25.27 0.95 -15.65
N GLU A 167 25.85 2.16 -15.62
CA GLU A 167 27.09 2.49 -16.32
C GLU A 167 28.27 1.66 -15.82
N ARG A 168 28.40 1.50 -14.51
CA ARG A 168 29.43 0.64 -13.91
C ARG A 168 29.27 -0.80 -14.33
N HIS A 169 28.06 -1.35 -14.21
CA HIS A 169 27.74 -2.73 -14.62
C HIS A 169 28.01 -2.95 -16.11
N LEU A 170 27.66 -2.00 -16.96
CA LEU A 170 27.98 -2.09 -18.39
C LEU A 170 29.49 -2.14 -18.61
N GLY A 171 30.30 -1.41 -17.84
CA GLY A 171 31.75 -1.50 -17.84
C GLY A 171 32.25 -2.90 -17.47
N GLU A 172 31.71 -3.48 -16.41
CA GLU A 172 32.03 -4.84 -15.94
C GLU A 172 31.70 -5.91 -16.99
N VAL A 173 30.51 -5.82 -17.62
CA VAL A 173 30.11 -6.73 -18.70
C VAL A 173 31.03 -6.60 -19.93
N ARG A 174 31.40 -5.38 -20.31
CA ARG A 174 32.34 -5.14 -21.42
C ARG A 174 33.72 -5.73 -21.15
N ALA A 175 34.25 -5.56 -19.93
CA ALA A 175 35.50 -6.17 -19.51
C ALA A 175 35.43 -7.70 -19.55
N PHE A 176 34.36 -8.28 -19.02
CA PHE A 176 34.09 -9.71 -19.07
C PHE A 176 34.08 -10.26 -20.52
N VAL A 177 33.35 -9.63 -21.43
CA VAL A 177 33.30 -10.04 -22.84
C VAL A 177 34.68 -9.88 -23.50
N HIS A 178 35.38 -8.79 -23.22
CA HIS A 178 36.73 -8.55 -23.75
C HIS A 178 37.71 -9.66 -23.33
N ASP A 179 37.69 -10.05 -22.05
CA ASP A 179 38.58 -11.07 -21.50
C ASP A 179 38.31 -12.44 -22.11
N ILE A 180 37.04 -12.79 -22.36
CA ILE A 180 36.67 -14.02 -23.05
C ILE A 180 37.19 -14.01 -24.51
N VAL A 181 36.90 -12.93 -25.25
CA VAL A 181 37.31 -12.80 -26.66
C VAL A 181 38.84 -12.86 -26.80
N LYS A 182 39.55 -12.10 -25.94
CA LYS A 182 41.02 -12.09 -25.89
C LYS A 182 41.54 -13.49 -25.56
N GLY A 183 41.03 -14.14 -24.52
CA GLY A 183 41.47 -15.48 -24.12
C GLY A 183 41.25 -16.52 -25.19
N ALA A 184 40.12 -16.47 -25.90
CA ALA A 184 39.81 -17.35 -27.02
C ALA A 184 40.79 -17.10 -28.20
N GLY A 185 41.11 -15.83 -28.49
CA GLY A 185 42.10 -15.48 -29.51
C GLY A 185 43.54 -15.92 -29.16
N GLU A 186 43.85 -16.05 -27.88
CA GLU A 186 45.13 -16.53 -27.37
C GLU A 186 45.16 -18.07 -27.22
N GLY A 187 44.11 -18.77 -27.60
CA GLY A 187 44.02 -20.24 -27.51
C GLY A 187 43.89 -20.76 -26.07
N ARG A 188 43.41 -19.97 -25.14
CA ARG A 188 43.16 -20.44 -23.77
C ARG A 188 42.06 -21.50 -23.73
N ASP A 189 42.22 -22.46 -22.85
CA ASP A 189 41.20 -23.47 -22.61
C ASP A 189 39.89 -22.84 -22.16
N GLY A 190 38.81 -23.17 -22.84
CA GLY A 190 37.46 -22.64 -22.55
C GLY A 190 36.95 -22.92 -21.12
N SER A 191 37.52 -23.94 -20.46
CA SER A 191 37.22 -24.27 -19.06
C SER A 191 37.73 -23.22 -18.07
N LEU A 192 38.66 -22.36 -18.49
CA LEU A 192 39.19 -21.27 -17.67
C LEU A 192 38.41 -19.96 -17.77
N PHE A 193 37.41 -19.92 -18.64
CA PHE A 193 36.55 -18.71 -18.73
C PHE A 193 35.48 -18.76 -17.65
N PRO A 194 35.19 -17.60 -17.04
CA PRO A 194 34.05 -17.51 -16.12
C PRO A 194 32.77 -17.82 -16.88
N LEU A 195 32.03 -18.82 -16.40
CA LEU A 195 30.79 -19.31 -17.04
C LEU A 195 29.63 -18.34 -16.90
N GLN A 196 29.76 -17.30 -16.09
CA GLN A 196 28.65 -16.40 -15.76
C GLN A 196 29.07 -14.94 -15.86
N ALA A 197 28.35 -14.18 -16.67
CA ALA A 197 28.53 -12.74 -16.75
C ALA A 197 28.24 -12.07 -15.39
N PRO A 198 28.89 -10.92 -15.09
CA PRO A 198 28.58 -10.16 -13.90
C PRO A 198 27.08 -9.91 -13.80
N ALA A 199 26.48 -10.22 -12.65
CA ALA A 199 25.09 -9.95 -12.41
C ALA A 199 24.86 -8.47 -12.19
N PHE A 200 23.78 -7.90 -12.73
CA PHE A 200 23.38 -6.56 -12.38
C PHE A 200 23.15 -6.49 -10.86
N PRO A 201 23.68 -5.44 -10.17
CA PRO A 201 23.46 -5.27 -8.75
C PRO A 201 21.95 -5.23 -8.48
N GLU A 202 21.39 -6.32 -7.97
CA GLU A 202 19.98 -6.35 -7.58
C GLU A 202 19.82 -5.61 -6.25
N PRO A 203 19.07 -4.50 -6.24
CA PRO A 203 18.75 -3.83 -5.01
C PRO A 203 18.00 -4.78 -4.07
N GLY A 204 18.39 -4.84 -2.82
CA GLY A 204 17.68 -5.61 -1.78
C GLY A 204 18.09 -7.07 -1.61
N LYS A 205 19.13 -7.55 -2.29
CA LYS A 205 19.78 -8.84 -1.97
C LYS A 205 20.93 -8.73 -0.96
N ASN A 206 21.32 -7.51 -0.60
CA ASN A 206 22.24 -7.34 0.51
C ASN A 206 21.48 -7.53 1.81
N ASP A 207 21.79 -8.60 2.54
CA ASP A 207 21.27 -8.94 3.87
C ASP A 207 21.55 -7.87 4.96
N ALA A 208 22.16 -6.75 4.57
CA ALA A 208 22.56 -5.64 5.44
C ALA A 208 21.46 -4.58 5.66
N VAL A 209 20.33 -4.64 4.93
CA VAL A 209 19.21 -3.75 5.20
C VAL A 209 18.22 -4.47 6.09
N PRO A 210 17.92 -3.93 7.26
CA PRO A 210 16.78 -4.43 8.02
C PRO A 210 15.57 -4.39 7.08
N SER A 211 15.05 -5.56 6.77
CA SER A 211 14.01 -5.81 5.77
C SER A 211 12.64 -5.21 6.13
N ASP A 212 12.58 -4.39 7.18
CA ASP A 212 11.33 -4.12 7.87
C ASP A 212 10.51 -3.00 7.26
N VAL A 213 11.13 -2.08 6.51
CA VAL A 213 10.41 -1.05 5.77
C VAL A 213 11.04 -0.82 4.40
N ILE A 214 10.35 -1.25 3.36
CA ILE A 214 10.72 -0.91 1.99
C ILE A 214 9.84 0.27 1.55
N PRO A 215 10.41 1.48 1.39
CA PRO A 215 9.67 2.64 0.93
C PRO A 215 8.98 2.37 -0.42
N THR A 216 7.81 2.93 -0.62
CA THR A 216 7.02 2.83 -1.87
C THR A 216 6.49 1.43 -2.24
N TYR A 217 6.80 0.41 -1.49
CA TYR A 217 6.52 -0.99 -1.85
C TYR A 217 5.02 -1.28 -1.97
N ALA A 218 4.23 -0.86 -0.98
CA ALA A 218 2.78 -0.97 -1.01
C ALA A 218 2.18 0.03 -2.02
N TYR A 219 2.74 1.22 -2.15
CA TYR A 219 2.31 2.22 -3.11
C TYR A 219 2.38 1.71 -4.55
N ASN A 220 3.52 1.19 -4.96
CA ASN A 220 3.75 0.75 -6.34
C ASN A 220 2.77 -0.33 -6.80
N TRP A 221 2.31 -1.14 -5.86
CA TRP A 221 1.41 -2.25 -6.16
C TRP A 221 -0.07 -1.94 -5.93
N ASN A 222 -0.39 -1.25 -4.85
CA ASN A 222 -1.78 -1.10 -4.40
C ASN A 222 -2.37 0.27 -4.75
N VAL A 223 -1.57 1.34 -4.78
CA VAL A 223 -2.04 2.71 -4.96
C VAL A 223 -1.83 3.17 -6.40
N SER A 224 -0.59 3.09 -6.89
CA SER A 224 -0.22 3.60 -8.22
C SER A 224 -1.10 3.11 -9.37
N PRO A 225 -1.53 1.82 -9.44
CA PRO A 225 -2.41 1.36 -10.51
C PRO A 225 -3.82 1.96 -10.51
N LEU A 226 -4.22 2.57 -9.38
CA LEU A 226 -5.54 3.18 -9.20
C LEU A 226 -5.50 4.70 -9.40
N THR A 227 -4.33 5.28 -9.46
CA THR A 227 -4.15 6.73 -9.60
C THR A 227 -3.93 7.15 -11.05
N PRO A 228 -4.36 8.36 -11.46
CA PRO A 228 -5.08 9.32 -10.63
C PRO A 228 -6.55 8.93 -10.44
N MET A 229 -7.06 9.13 -9.23
CA MET A 229 -8.45 8.86 -8.88
C MET A 229 -8.89 9.87 -7.82
N ALA A 230 -10.07 10.46 -7.98
CA ALA A 230 -10.61 11.34 -6.95
C ALA A 230 -11.07 10.53 -5.74
N VAL A 231 -10.68 10.99 -4.55
CA VAL A 231 -11.12 10.42 -3.27
C VAL A 231 -11.71 11.51 -2.38
N SER A 232 -12.75 11.16 -1.62
CA SER A 232 -13.37 12.04 -0.63
C SER A 232 -12.56 12.15 0.64
N GLY A 233 -11.73 11.15 0.91
CA GLY A 233 -10.76 11.15 1.99
C GLY A 233 -9.93 9.85 2.05
N VAL A 234 -8.83 9.94 2.78
CA VAL A 234 -7.95 8.83 3.09
C VAL A 234 -7.97 8.58 4.58
N VAL A 235 -8.16 7.33 4.96
CA VAL A 235 -8.18 6.88 6.36
C VAL A 235 -6.99 5.97 6.61
N TRP A 236 -6.18 6.33 7.59
CA TRP A 236 -5.07 5.53 8.07
C TRP A 236 -5.36 4.96 9.45
N VAL A 237 -5.30 3.65 9.58
CA VAL A 237 -5.40 2.97 10.88
C VAL A 237 -4.14 2.13 11.08
N PRO A 238 -3.29 2.43 12.08
CA PRO A 238 -2.09 1.66 12.33
C PRO A 238 -2.39 0.27 12.90
N SER A 239 -1.44 -0.65 12.76
CA SER A 239 -1.38 -1.86 13.56
C SER A 239 -0.31 -1.72 14.64
N GLU A 240 -0.35 -2.56 15.64
CA GLU A 240 0.64 -2.60 16.72
C GLU A 240 2.07 -2.71 16.18
N SER A 241 2.28 -3.59 15.21
CA SER A 241 3.59 -3.79 14.58
C SER A 241 4.10 -2.57 13.80
N ASN A 242 3.21 -1.69 13.31
CA ASN A 242 3.62 -0.49 12.59
C ASN A 242 4.26 0.55 13.49
N VAL A 243 3.76 0.63 14.70
CA VAL A 243 4.12 1.69 15.64
C VAL A 243 5.16 1.20 16.62
N GLY A 244 5.07 -0.08 17.05
CA GLY A 244 5.90 -0.61 18.11
C GLY A 244 7.38 -0.80 17.75
N GLU A 245 7.70 -1.00 16.48
CA GLU A 245 9.09 -1.23 16.05
C GLU A 245 9.92 0.06 15.99
N ASN A 246 9.30 1.18 15.62
CA ASN A 246 9.98 2.48 15.61
C ASN A 246 9.02 3.66 15.89
N PRO A 247 8.56 3.82 17.14
CA PRO A 247 7.56 4.83 17.48
C PRO A 247 8.02 6.26 17.20
N LYS A 248 9.32 6.53 17.24
CA LYS A 248 9.88 7.87 16.95
C LYS A 248 9.86 8.22 15.45
N GLU A 249 10.07 7.24 14.59
CA GLU A 249 10.03 7.46 13.13
C GLU A 249 8.61 7.46 12.59
N TYR A 250 7.68 6.75 13.25
CA TYR A 250 6.31 6.58 12.80
C TYR A 250 5.61 7.93 12.48
N ALA A 251 5.78 8.93 13.35
CA ALA A 251 5.21 10.26 13.14
C ALA A 251 5.72 10.90 11.84
N ALA A 252 7.03 10.88 11.61
CA ALA A 252 7.64 11.45 10.42
C ALA A 252 7.24 10.67 9.13
N GLU A 253 7.10 9.36 9.22
CA GLU A 253 6.60 8.53 8.13
C GLU A 253 5.15 8.85 7.78
N LEU A 254 4.31 9.03 8.80
CA LEU A 254 2.90 9.37 8.61
C LEU A 254 2.71 10.76 8.02
N GLU A 255 3.53 11.72 8.44
CA GLU A 255 3.58 13.07 7.85
C GLU A 255 3.96 13.02 6.37
N ALA A 256 4.99 12.26 6.02
CA ALA A 256 5.41 12.10 4.63
C ALA A 256 4.31 11.49 3.77
N TYR A 257 3.67 10.45 4.28
CA TYR A 257 2.53 9.84 3.63
C TYR A 257 1.41 10.85 3.40
N ALA A 258 0.95 11.54 4.44
CA ALA A 258 -0.12 12.52 4.35
C ALA A 258 0.21 13.68 3.38
N LYS A 259 1.44 14.21 3.45
CA LYS A 259 1.93 15.27 2.54
C LYS A 259 1.98 14.82 1.07
N SER A 260 2.14 13.53 0.81
CA SER A 260 2.18 12.97 -0.56
C SER A 260 0.79 12.76 -1.20
N LEU A 261 -0.29 12.75 -0.43
CA LEU A 261 -1.63 12.40 -0.91
C LEU A 261 -2.16 13.30 -2.02
N PRO A 262 -2.03 14.64 -1.97
CA PRO A 262 -2.50 15.51 -3.04
C PRO A 262 -1.88 15.16 -4.40
N ALA A 263 -0.58 14.97 -4.44
CA ALA A 263 0.12 14.57 -5.68
C ALA A 263 -0.24 13.14 -6.11
N THR A 264 -0.41 12.23 -5.15
CA THR A 264 -0.81 10.84 -5.40
C THR A 264 -2.14 10.74 -6.11
N TYR A 265 -3.14 11.49 -5.65
CA TYR A 265 -4.50 11.42 -6.19
C TYR A 265 -4.80 12.50 -7.24
N GLY A 266 -3.85 13.38 -7.56
CA GLY A 266 -4.05 14.47 -8.51
C GLY A 266 -5.07 15.52 -8.03
N GLN A 267 -5.21 15.70 -6.73
CA GLN A 267 -6.14 16.61 -6.10
C GLN A 267 -5.37 17.75 -5.39
N LYS A 268 -5.94 18.96 -5.37
CA LYS A 268 -5.33 20.09 -4.63
C LYS A 268 -5.24 19.84 -3.13
N LYS A 269 -6.24 19.13 -2.60
CA LYS A 269 -6.36 18.77 -1.18
C LYS A 269 -7.03 17.41 -1.07
N VAL A 270 -6.49 16.55 -0.24
CA VAL A 270 -7.08 15.25 0.12
C VAL A 270 -7.31 15.26 1.64
N PRO A 271 -8.55 15.17 2.10
CA PRO A 271 -8.83 15.03 3.53
C PRO A 271 -8.15 13.78 4.08
N PHE A 272 -7.43 13.94 5.20
CA PHE A 272 -6.71 12.85 5.83
C PHE A 272 -7.20 12.62 7.26
N TYR A 273 -7.51 11.40 7.56
CA TYR A 273 -8.00 10.93 8.86
C TYR A 273 -7.08 9.83 9.36
N TYR A 274 -6.66 9.90 10.62
CA TYR A 274 -5.78 8.86 11.16
C TYR A 274 -6.12 8.48 12.59
N ALA A 275 -5.90 7.21 12.91
CA ALA A 275 -5.97 6.72 14.27
C ALA A 275 -4.58 6.77 14.91
N GLN A 276 -4.51 7.32 16.12
CA GLN A 276 -3.28 7.49 16.89
C GLN A 276 -3.39 6.69 18.18
N PRO A 277 -2.49 5.74 18.46
CA PRO A 277 -2.40 5.15 19.79
C PRO A 277 -1.95 6.21 20.80
N SER A 278 -2.47 6.14 22.01
CA SER A 278 -2.05 7.03 23.10
C SER A 278 -0.62 6.72 23.56
N GLY A 279 0.04 7.69 24.17
CA GLY A 279 1.39 7.53 24.70
C GLY A 279 1.51 6.45 25.81
N SER A 280 0.39 6.14 26.50
CA SER A 280 0.33 5.03 27.45
C SER A 280 0.38 3.65 26.81
N LEU A 281 0.02 3.58 25.51
CA LEU A 281 -0.03 2.33 24.74
C LEU A 281 1.31 2.03 24.05
N VAL A 282 2.01 3.08 23.63
CA VAL A 282 3.29 2.97 22.92
C VAL A 282 4.24 4.03 23.46
N GLU A 283 5.22 3.61 24.24
CA GLU A 283 6.22 4.50 24.81
C GLU A 283 7.05 5.18 23.73
N GLY A 284 7.24 6.48 23.83
CA GLY A 284 8.05 7.27 22.92
C GLY A 284 7.39 7.58 21.57
N ILE A 285 6.09 7.29 21.40
CA ILE A 285 5.39 7.70 20.20
C ILE A 285 5.31 9.23 20.11
N ALA A 286 5.78 9.78 19.01
CA ALA A 286 5.67 11.21 18.74
C ALA A 286 4.32 11.55 18.10
N GLU A 287 3.85 12.77 18.35
CA GLU A 287 2.68 13.33 17.68
C GLU A 287 3.07 13.81 16.28
N PRO A 288 2.38 13.38 15.20
CA PRO A 288 2.65 13.88 13.86
C PRO A 288 2.25 15.35 13.70
N ASP A 289 3.07 16.14 13.01
CA ASP A 289 2.74 17.53 12.65
C ASP A 289 1.82 17.55 11.42
N LEU A 290 0.54 17.34 11.67
CA LEU A 290 -0.52 17.26 10.65
C LEU A 290 -1.73 18.15 11.02
N PRO A 291 -1.57 19.48 10.99
CA PRO A 291 -2.59 20.41 11.51
C PRO A 291 -3.90 20.39 10.71
N SER A 292 -3.87 19.95 9.46
CA SER A 292 -5.09 19.83 8.62
C SER A 292 -5.69 18.42 8.59
N ALA A 293 -5.08 17.46 9.24
CA ALA A 293 -5.62 16.11 9.38
C ALA A 293 -6.56 16.00 10.57
N ARG A 294 -7.39 14.97 10.57
CA ARG A 294 -8.32 14.68 11.65
C ARG A 294 -7.92 13.41 12.36
N LYS A 295 -7.83 13.47 13.69
CA LYS A 295 -7.28 12.41 14.53
C LYS A 295 -8.33 11.78 15.41
N VAL A 296 -8.28 10.44 15.53
CA VAL A 296 -8.96 9.65 16.55
C VAL A 296 -7.91 9.00 17.42
N THR A 297 -7.90 9.26 18.72
CA THR A 297 -6.99 8.64 19.68
C THR A 297 -7.63 7.41 20.32
N PHE A 298 -6.85 6.35 20.58
CA PHE A 298 -7.28 5.15 21.27
C PHE A 298 -6.25 4.71 22.32
N GLU A 299 -6.73 4.16 23.42
CA GLU A 299 -5.93 3.79 24.61
C GLU A 299 -5.67 2.28 24.74
N GLN A 300 -6.30 1.49 23.87
CA GLN A 300 -6.14 0.04 23.81
C GLN A 300 -6.14 -0.41 22.37
N TRP A 301 -5.25 -1.37 22.03
CA TRP A 301 -5.28 -1.96 20.69
C TRP A 301 -6.63 -2.63 20.44
N PRO A 302 -7.39 -2.16 19.46
CA PRO A 302 -8.76 -2.62 19.26
C PRO A 302 -8.76 -4.07 18.77
N LYS A 303 -9.64 -4.89 19.34
CA LYS A 303 -9.95 -6.22 18.80
C LYS A 303 -10.76 -6.12 17.51
N SER A 304 -11.52 -5.03 17.36
CA SER A 304 -12.26 -4.67 16.16
C SER A 304 -12.10 -3.18 15.88
N LEU A 305 -12.29 -2.76 14.64
CA LEU A 305 -12.16 -1.36 14.23
C LEU A 305 -13.50 -0.61 14.15
N GLY A 306 -14.61 -1.20 14.59
CA GLY A 306 -15.94 -0.59 14.49
C GLY A 306 -16.02 0.78 15.16
N ASP A 307 -15.60 0.88 16.42
CA ASP A 307 -15.63 2.15 17.17
C ASP A 307 -14.74 3.24 16.54
N ILE A 308 -13.58 2.85 16.01
CA ILE A 308 -12.70 3.78 15.30
C ILE A 308 -13.37 4.26 14.02
N ALA A 309 -14.03 3.37 13.28
CA ALA A 309 -14.76 3.69 12.07
C ALA A 309 -15.86 4.72 12.33
N VAL A 310 -16.64 4.52 13.38
CA VAL A 310 -17.72 5.45 13.80
C VAL A 310 -17.15 6.83 14.12
N LYS A 311 -16.14 6.90 15.00
CA LYS A 311 -15.50 8.17 15.37
C LYS A 311 -14.89 8.90 14.16
N MET A 312 -14.27 8.19 13.24
CA MET A 312 -13.70 8.78 12.03
C MET A 312 -14.79 9.29 11.08
N ALA A 313 -15.89 8.58 10.95
CA ALA A 313 -17.02 9.00 10.14
C ALA A 313 -17.68 10.27 10.70
N GLU A 314 -17.79 10.39 12.03
CA GLU A 314 -18.26 11.61 12.70
C GLU A 314 -17.38 12.82 12.40
N LEU A 315 -16.07 12.64 12.37
CA LEU A 315 -15.13 13.69 11.96
C LEU A 315 -15.24 14.04 10.47
N ALA A 316 -15.75 13.14 9.65
CA ALA A 316 -15.87 13.29 8.19
C ALA A 316 -17.20 13.92 7.74
N ARG A 317 -18.19 14.01 8.62
CA ARG A 317 -19.44 14.75 8.41
C ARG A 317 -19.19 16.24 8.31
#